data_82fd41a1dbe410eb79f022af97d2f31d
#
_entry.id   82fd41a1dbe410eb79f022af97d2f31d
#
_cell.length_a   1.000
_cell.length_b   1.000
_cell.length_c   1.000
_cell.angle_alpha   90.00
_cell.angle_beta   90.00
_cell.angle_gamma   90.00
#
_symmetry.space_group_name_H-M   'P 1'
#
loop_
_entity.id
_entity.type
_entity.pdbx_description
1 polymer ?
#
loop_
_entity_poly.entity_id
_entity_poly.type
_entity_poly.pdbx_seq_one_letter_code
_entity_poly.pdbx_strand_id
1 'polypeptide(L)'
;MSFRFLKLNQVILIIIFAQFVFTVAANLSVPFFALFVVKDIGAAAAAIGFASAIYWVIKSILQLPIARWIDRNHGEIDDYYSLLLGLAITTGSLFLFYFARELWQVFAIQAMIGIGDAFVVPPLYAIFSRHLDHDAEGFEWALQSSFSVGAGSALGGALSGLLVGLLGIRPLFLLNGTLMLIGLVILLFLKPYIRPKVVPPVGRVFLEQKRV
;
A
#
# COMPACT_ATOMS: atom_id res chain seq x y z
N MET A 1 -27.22 -21.03 -13.13
CA MET A 1 -26.21 -20.62 -12.16
C MET A 1 -26.76 -19.44 -11.40
N SER A 2 -27.22 -19.62 -10.18
CA SER A 2 -27.69 -18.52 -9.32
C SER A 2 -26.43 -17.80 -8.81
N PHE A 3 -26.17 -16.60 -9.31
CA PHE A 3 -25.21 -15.67 -8.69
C PHE A 3 -25.83 -15.25 -7.35
N ARG A 4 -25.64 -16.04 -6.32
CA ARG A 4 -25.75 -15.57 -4.96
C ARG A 4 -24.68 -14.49 -4.85
N PHE A 5 -25.08 -13.22 -4.82
CA PHE A 5 -24.18 -12.12 -4.48
C PHE A 5 -23.53 -12.51 -3.15
N LEU A 6 -22.28 -12.92 -3.20
CA LEU A 6 -21.44 -13.20 -2.05
C LEU A 6 -21.53 -11.96 -1.17
N LYS A 7 -22.00 -12.12 0.06
CA LYS A 7 -21.90 -11.07 1.08
C LYS A 7 -20.41 -10.99 1.42
N LEU A 8 -19.67 -10.18 0.64
CA LEU A 8 -18.27 -9.94 0.93
C LEU A 8 -18.12 -9.40 2.35
N ASN A 9 -17.12 -9.90 3.03
CA ASN A 9 -16.72 -9.42 4.35
C ASN A 9 -16.43 -7.90 4.27
N GLN A 10 -16.90 -7.13 5.25
CA GLN A 10 -16.69 -5.68 5.27
C GLN A 10 -15.22 -5.30 5.31
N VAL A 11 -14.36 -6.10 5.96
CA VAL A 11 -12.91 -5.89 5.96
C VAL A 11 -12.35 -6.00 4.55
N ILE A 12 -12.74 -7.06 3.82
CA ILE A 12 -12.33 -7.27 2.42
C ILE A 12 -12.76 -6.09 1.54
N LEU A 13 -14.00 -5.62 1.68
CA LEU A 13 -14.51 -4.47 0.92
C LEU A 13 -13.72 -3.20 1.21
N ILE A 14 -13.48 -2.87 2.50
CA ILE A 14 -12.72 -1.68 2.89
C ILE A 14 -11.31 -1.73 2.29
N ILE A 15 -10.63 -2.87 2.36
CA ILE A 15 -9.27 -3.03 1.83
C ILE A 15 -9.27 -2.91 0.30
N ILE A 16 -10.21 -3.55 -0.39
CA ILE A 16 -10.33 -3.50 -1.86
C ILE A 16 -10.54 -2.06 -2.32
N PHE A 17 -11.45 -1.30 -1.70
CA PHE A 17 -11.68 0.09 -2.06
C PHE A 17 -10.50 1.00 -1.73
N ALA A 18 -9.86 0.81 -0.57
CA ALA A 18 -8.65 1.57 -0.22
C ALA A 18 -7.52 1.29 -1.23
N GLN A 19 -7.27 0.02 -1.57
CA GLN A 19 -6.26 -0.35 -2.57
C GLN A 19 -6.60 0.17 -3.97
N PHE A 20 -7.88 0.18 -4.36
CA PHE A 20 -8.29 0.82 -5.61
C PHE A 20 -7.86 2.28 -5.65
N VAL A 21 -8.16 3.05 -4.59
CA VAL A 21 -7.77 4.46 -4.49
C VAL A 21 -6.24 4.61 -4.52
N PHE A 22 -5.49 3.76 -3.81
CA PHE A 22 -4.02 3.76 -3.83
C PHE A 22 -3.46 3.46 -5.22
N THR A 23 -4.06 2.53 -5.94
CA THR A 23 -3.61 2.18 -7.29
C THR A 23 -3.90 3.30 -8.28
N VAL A 24 -5.08 3.93 -8.21
CA VAL A 24 -5.39 5.13 -9.00
C VAL A 24 -4.35 6.22 -8.70
N ALA A 25 -4.11 6.51 -7.41
CA ALA A 25 -3.16 7.51 -6.96
C ALA A 25 -1.74 7.27 -7.53
N ALA A 26 -1.20 6.06 -7.36
CA ALA A 26 0.12 5.70 -7.85
C ALA A 26 0.23 5.88 -9.36
N ASN A 27 -0.77 5.43 -10.11
CA ASN A 27 -0.75 5.50 -11.57
C ASN A 27 -1.00 6.91 -12.15
N LEU A 28 -1.34 7.89 -11.33
CA LEU A 28 -1.31 9.31 -11.75
C LEU A 28 0.11 9.81 -12.00
N SER A 29 1.09 9.41 -11.19
CA SER A 29 2.45 9.96 -11.25
C SER A 29 3.47 8.99 -11.84
N VAL A 30 3.31 7.68 -11.66
CA VAL A 30 4.26 6.66 -12.12
C VAL A 30 4.61 6.78 -13.61
N PRO A 31 3.67 6.94 -14.55
CA PRO A 31 4.02 7.07 -15.98
C PRO A 31 4.88 8.30 -16.28
N PHE A 32 4.77 9.35 -15.46
CA PHE A 32 5.47 10.63 -15.67
C PHE A 32 6.67 10.83 -14.75
N PHE A 33 6.98 9.87 -13.88
CA PHE A 33 8.15 9.96 -12.99
C PHE A 33 9.47 10.12 -13.74
N ALA A 34 9.66 9.35 -14.81
CA ALA A 34 10.85 9.46 -15.65
C ALA A 34 10.97 10.85 -16.29
N LEU A 35 9.86 11.39 -16.77
CA LEU A 35 9.80 12.71 -17.38
C LEU A 35 10.09 13.82 -16.36
N PHE A 36 9.58 13.67 -15.13
CA PHE A 36 9.87 14.55 -13.99
C PHE A 36 11.38 14.59 -13.69
N VAL A 37 12.03 13.42 -13.57
CA VAL A 37 13.47 13.33 -13.27
C VAL A 37 14.31 13.98 -14.37
N VAL A 38 13.97 13.76 -15.64
CA VAL A 38 14.76 14.29 -16.75
C VAL A 38 14.46 15.77 -17.04
N LYS A 39 13.16 16.16 -17.08
CA LYS A 39 12.78 17.52 -17.50
C LYS A 39 12.70 18.52 -16.36
N ASP A 40 12.13 18.13 -15.21
CA ASP A 40 11.91 19.06 -14.11
C ASP A 40 13.10 19.14 -13.15
N ILE A 41 13.82 18.02 -12.96
CA ILE A 41 15.04 17.98 -12.14
C ILE A 41 16.29 18.21 -12.98
N GLY A 42 16.25 17.92 -14.29
CA GLY A 42 17.41 18.08 -15.18
C GLY A 42 18.46 16.98 -15.04
N ALA A 43 18.10 15.83 -14.48
CA ALA A 43 19.03 14.74 -14.23
C ALA A 43 19.16 13.81 -15.44
N ALA A 44 20.28 13.09 -15.52
CA ALA A 44 20.49 12.08 -16.56
C ALA A 44 19.50 10.91 -16.40
N ALA A 45 19.13 10.25 -17.50
CA ALA A 45 18.21 9.12 -17.50
C ALA A 45 18.64 7.96 -16.55
N ALA A 46 19.94 7.77 -16.34
CA ALA A 46 20.45 6.80 -15.38
C ALA A 46 19.95 7.05 -13.93
N ALA A 47 19.66 8.30 -13.57
CA ALA A 47 19.14 8.65 -12.25
C ALA A 47 17.78 8.01 -11.97
N ILE A 48 16.96 7.73 -12.99
CA ILE A 48 15.67 7.03 -12.87
C ILE A 48 15.88 5.62 -12.33
N GLY A 49 16.86 4.91 -12.90
CA GLY A 49 17.22 3.56 -12.45
C GLY A 49 17.73 3.55 -11.00
N PHE A 50 18.60 4.50 -10.64
CA PHE A 50 19.10 4.62 -9.27
C PHE A 50 18.00 4.98 -8.29
N ALA A 51 17.08 5.87 -8.63
CA ALA A 51 15.94 6.23 -7.80
C ALA A 51 15.04 4.99 -7.53
N SER A 52 14.75 4.21 -8.59
CA SER A 52 14.01 2.96 -8.45
C SER A 52 14.76 1.91 -7.62
N ALA A 53 16.07 1.78 -7.82
CA ALA A 53 16.90 0.85 -7.07
C ALA A 53 16.91 1.19 -5.56
N ILE A 54 17.05 2.46 -5.19
CA ILE A 54 16.99 2.93 -3.80
C ILE A 54 15.66 2.50 -3.15
N TYR A 55 14.53 2.77 -3.81
CA TYR A 55 13.22 2.35 -3.32
C TYR A 55 13.16 0.83 -3.07
N TRP A 56 13.48 0.03 -4.10
CA TRP A 56 13.36 -1.43 -4.00
C TRP A 56 14.32 -2.05 -3.00
N VAL A 57 15.57 -1.59 -2.93
CA VAL A 57 16.57 -2.09 -1.98
C VAL A 57 16.11 -1.82 -0.55
N ILE A 58 15.73 -0.59 -0.24
CA ILE A 58 15.28 -0.21 1.11
C ILE A 58 14.03 -0.99 1.50
N LYS A 59 13.02 -1.03 0.62
CA LYS A 59 11.80 -1.79 0.84
C LYS A 59 12.10 -3.27 1.10
N SER A 60 12.90 -3.91 0.26
CA SER A 60 13.21 -5.34 0.38
C SER A 60 13.96 -5.68 1.66
N ILE A 61 14.93 -4.83 2.06
CA ILE A 61 15.71 -5.05 3.29
C ILE A 61 14.81 -4.90 4.52
N LEU A 62 13.95 -3.89 4.57
CA LEU A 62 13.13 -3.60 5.74
C LEU A 62 11.87 -4.48 5.83
N GLN A 63 11.30 -4.88 4.70
CA GLN A 63 10.04 -5.63 4.65
C GLN A 63 10.14 -6.97 5.38
N LEU A 64 11.24 -7.70 5.25
CA LEU A 64 11.40 -9.02 5.89
C LEU A 64 11.49 -8.96 7.41
N PRO A 65 12.32 -8.08 8.03
CA PRO A 65 12.31 -7.91 9.48
C PRO A 65 10.96 -7.44 10.03
N ILE A 66 10.29 -6.51 9.34
CA ILE A 66 8.99 -5.99 9.73
C ILE A 66 7.93 -7.10 9.70
N ALA A 67 7.87 -7.88 8.61
CA ALA A 67 6.97 -9.02 8.50
C ALA A 67 7.17 -10.01 9.66
N ARG A 68 8.42 -10.36 9.97
CA ARG A 68 8.73 -11.25 11.10
C ARG A 68 8.33 -10.68 12.46
N TRP A 69 8.45 -9.37 12.63
CA TRP A 69 8.03 -8.71 13.86
C TRP A 69 6.50 -8.76 14.02
N ILE A 70 5.76 -8.49 12.95
CA ILE A 70 4.31 -8.57 12.88
C ILE A 70 3.83 -10.00 13.18
N ASP A 71 4.43 -11.02 12.56
CA ASP A 71 4.04 -12.43 12.72
C ASP A 71 4.24 -12.97 14.15
N ARG A 72 5.08 -12.33 14.98
CA ARG A 72 5.26 -12.73 16.39
C ARG A 72 4.04 -12.43 17.25
N ASN A 73 3.23 -11.52 16.84
CA ASN A 73 1.99 -11.14 17.54
C ASN A 73 0.79 -11.76 16.81
N HIS A 74 -0.02 -12.55 17.50
CA HIS A 74 -1.18 -13.23 16.93
C HIS A 74 -2.44 -12.34 16.86
N GLY A 75 -2.30 -11.01 17.02
CA GLY A 75 -3.36 -10.02 16.86
C GLY A 75 -3.17 -9.20 15.58
N GLU A 76 -4.08 -8.30 15.30
CA GLU A 76 -4.06 -7.42 14.14
C GLU A 76 -3.88 -5.94 14.51
N ILE A 77 -3.71 -5.64 15.80
CA ILE A 77 -3.61 -4.25 16.27
C ILE A 77 -2.29 -3.63 15.80
N ASP A 78 -1.20 -4.35 15.94
CA ASP A 78 0.13 -3.93 15.48
C ASP A 78 0.22 -3.90 13.95
N ASP A 79 -0.40 -4.86 13.25
CA ASP A 79 -0.57 -4.85 11.80
C ASP A 79 -1.25 -3.55 11.36
N TYR A 80 -2.37 -3.20 11.99
CA TYR A 80 -3.15 -2.03 11.66
C TYR A 80 -2.36 -0.72 11.86
N TYR A 81 -1.70 -0.56 13.00
CA TYR A 81 -0.91 0.64 13.26
C TYR A 81 0.35 0.72 12.40
N SER A 82 1.00 -0.42 12.09
CA SER A 82 2.10 -0.50 11.14
C SER A 82 1.66 -0.01 9.75
N LEU A 83 0.51 -0.51 9.28
CA LEU A 83 -0.10 -0.11 8.01
C LEU A 83 -0.36 1.40 7.95
N LEU A 84 -0.97 1.98 8.99
CA LEU A 84 -1.24 3.41 9.04
C LEU A 84 0.05 4.25 9.08
N LEU A 85 1.05 3.83 9.85
CA LEU A 85 2.35 4.50 9.91
C LEU A 85 3.03 4.50 8.54
N GLY A 86 3.09 3.34 7.89
CA GLY A 86 3.67 3.22 6.56
C GLY A 86 2.98 4.11 5.53
N LEU A 87 1.64 4.10 5.53
CA LEU A 87 0.85 4.97 4.64
C LEU A 87 1.05 6.45 4.93
N ALA A 88 1.17 6.85 6.20
CA ALA A 88 1.46 8.24 6.54
C ALA A 88 2.84 8.68 6.01
N ILE A 89 3.86 7.82 6.13
CA ILE A 89 5.20 8.07 5.58
C ILE A 89 5.14 8.17 4.05
N THR A 90 4.52 7.21 3.36
CA THR A 90 4.41 7.20 1.90
C THR A 90 3.63 8.43 1.41
N THR A 91 2.49 8.73 2.02
CA THR A 91 1.66 9.90 1.66
C THR A 91 2.42 11.21 1.84
N GLY A 92 3.08 11.39 2.99
CA GLY A 92 3.90 12.57 3.25
C GLY A 92 5.04 12.73 2.24
N SER A 93 5.68 11.61 1.89
CA SER A 93 6.77 11.59 0.91
C SER A 93 6.31 12.00 -0.49
N LEU A 94 5.11 11.61 -0.90
CA LEU A 94 4.54 11.98 -2.20
C LEU A 94 4.32 13.51 -2.32
N PHE A 95 3.88 14.17 -1.25
CA PHE A 95 3.76 15.64 -1.25
C PHE A 95 5.12 16.32 -1.40
N LEU A 96 6.21 15.73 -0.90
CA LEU A 96 7.54 16.29 -1.01
C LEU A 96 8.05 16.34 -2.46
N PHE A 97 7.60 15.44 -3.36
CA PHE A 97 7.97 15.50 -4.77
C PHE A 97 7.59 16.82 -5.45
N TYR A 98 6.49 17.45 -5.05
CA TYR A 98 6.09 18.74 -5.59
C TYR A 98 7.16 19.83 -5.35
N PHE A 99 7.84 19.76 -4.19
CA PHE A 99 8.86 20.73 -3.78
C PHE A 99 10.27 20.33 -4.23
N ALA A 100 10.49 19.10 -4.67
CA ALA A 100 11.81 18.63 -5.06
C ALA A 100 12.37 19.43 -6.25
N ARG A 101 13.63 19.88 -6.13
CA ARG A 101 14.37 20.64 -7.14
C ARG A 101 15.70 19.98 -7.49
N GLU A 102 16.25 19.17 -6.58
CA GLU A 102 17.56 18.55 -6.67
C GLU A 102 17.45 17.02 -6.73
N LEU A 103 18.39 16.37 -7.42
CA LEU A 103 18.38 14.92 -7.57
C LEU A 103 18.47 14.17 -6.24
N TRP A 104 19.27 14.67 -5.29
CA TRP A 104 19.37 14.03 -3.96
C TRP A 104 18.04 14.01 -3.21
N GLN A 105 17.17 15.01 -3.41
CA GLN A 105 15.81 15.05 -2.83
C GLN A 105 14.96 13.93 -3.41
N VAL A 106 15.06 13.68 -4.72
CA VAL A 106 14.36 12.55 -5.37
C VAL A 106 14.79 11.23 -4.75
N PHE A 107 16.10 11.03 -4.55
CA PHE A 107 16.62 9.82 -3.90
C PHE A 107 16.17 9.69 -2.45
N ALA A 108 16.18 10.77 -1.68
CA ALA A 108 15.70 10.78 -0.30
C ALA A 108 14.19 10.45 -0.22
N ILE A 109 13.38 11.02 -1.10
CA ILE A 109 11.95 10.73 -1.16
C ILE A 109 11.68 9.27 -1.54
N GLN A 110 12.40 8.72 -2.51
CA GLN A 110 12.29 7.31 -2.87
C GLN A 110 12.69 6.37 -1.73
N ALA A 111 13.71 6.74 -0.96
CA ALA A 111 14.08 6.03 0.25
C ALA A 111 12.94 6.04 1.29
N MET A 112 12.33 7.20 1.52
CA MET A 112 11.20 7.35 2.45
C MET A 112 9.99 6.53 2.00
N ILE A 113 9.65 6.53 0.70
CA ILE A 113 8.56 5.70 0.16
C ILE A 113 8.89 4.21 0.35
N GLY A 114 10.14 3.80 0.11
CA GLY A 114 10.58 2.43 0.35
C GLY A 114 10.43 1.99 1.81
N ILE A 115 10.75 2.88 2.76
CA ILE A 115 10.50 2.65 4.19
C ILE A 115 8.99 2.53 4.47
N GLY A 116 8.20 3.49 3.99
CA GLY A 116 6.74 3.49 4.17
C GLY A 116 6.10 2.21 3.66
N ASP A 117 6.41 1.81 2.44
CA ASP A 117 5.84 0.61 1.81
C ASP A 117 6.29 -0.70 2.49
N ALA A 118 7.47 -0.72 3.12
CA ALA A 118 7.90 -1.85 3.93
C ALA A 118 7.01 -2.05 5.16
N PHE A 119 6.45 -0.97 5.73
CA PHE A 119 5.45 -1.02 6.80
C PHE A 119 4.02 -1.27 6.31
N VAL A 120 3.72 -1.04 5.03
CA VAL A 120 2.38 -1.19 4.44
C VAL A 120 2.12 -2.62 3.97
N VAL A 121 3.03 -3.18 3.17
CA VAL A 121 2.76 -4.39 2.38
C VAL A 121 2.52 -5.63 3.25
N PRO A 122 3.36 -5.98 4.24
CA PRO A 122 3.15 -7.19 5.02
C PRO A 122 1.83 -7.16 5.82
N PRO A 123 1.52 -6.09 6.60
CA PRO A 123 0.30 -6.08 7.40
C PRO A 123 -0.97 -6.02 6.55
N LEU A 124 -0.93 -5.31 5.42
CA LEU A 124 -2.08 -5.25 4.52
C LEU A 124 -2.49 -6.63 4.01
N TYR A 125 -1.51 -7.42 3.53
CA TYR A 125 -1.77 -8.77 3.07
C TYR A 125 -2.09 -9.74 4.21
N ALA A 126 -1.50 -9.55 5.40
CA ALA A 126 -1.80 -10.36 6.57
C ALA A 126 -3.26 -10.17 7.01
N ILE A 127 -3.73 -8.92 7.15
CA ILE A 127 -5.13 -8.63 7.50
C ILE A 127 -6.06 -9.15 6.40
N PHE A 128 -5.77 -8.89 5.12
CA PHE A 128 -6.57 -9.37 4.00
C PHE A 128 -6.73 -10.88 4.02
N SER A 129 -5.62 -11.62 4.13
CA SER A 129 -5.62 -13.08 4.13
C SER A 129 -6.38 -13.70 5.31
N ARG A 130 -6.34 -13.08 6.50
CA ARG A 130 -7.05 -13.57 7.69
C ARG A 130 -8.57 -13.33 7.64
N HIS A 131 -9.03 -12.47 6.74
CA HIS A 131 -10.43 -12.11 6.60
C HIS A 131 -11.08 -12.65 5.31
N LEU A 132 -10.33 -13.44 4.53
CA LEU A 132 -10.91 -14.12 3.37
C LEU A 132 -12.06 -15.03 3.79
N ASP A 133 -13.14 -14.97 3.03
CA ASP A 133 -14.30 -15.82 3.26
C ASP A 133 -14.00 -17.26 2.79
N HIS A 134 -14.32 -18.23 3.63
CA HIS A 134 -14.10 -19.65 3.31
C HIS A 134 -14.85 -20.02 2.02
N ASP A 135 -14.19 -20.75 1.12
CA ASP A 135 -14.70 -21.14 -0.21
C ASP A 135 -14.84 -19.99 -1.22
N ALA A 136 -14.35 -18.77 -0.89
CA ALA A 136 -14.35 -17.61 -1.79
C ALA A 136 -12.97 -16.97 -1.99
N GLU A 137 -11.91 -17.56 -1.41
CA GLU A 137 -10.56 -16.98 -1.38
C GLU A 137 -10.06 -16.64 -2.80
N GLY A 138 -10.22 -17.55 -3.75
CA GLY A 138 -9.81 -17.33 -5.14
C GLY A 138 -10.57 -16.19 -5.81
N PHE A 139 -11.86 -16.04 -5.52
CA PHE A 139 -12.67 -14.94 -6.03
C PHE A 139 -12.26 -13.59 -5.42
N GLU A 140 -12.02 -13.54 -4.12
CA GLU A 140 -11.64 -12.30 -3.42
C GLU A 140 -10.26 -11.81 -3.83
N TRP A 141 -9.28 -12.72 -4.02
CA TRP A 141 -7.98 -12.39 -4.62
C TRP A 141 -8.12 -11.91 -6.08
N ALA A 142 -8.99 -12.55 -6.87
CA ALA A 142 -9.26 -12.12 -8.23
C ALA A 142 -9.94 -10.74 -8.27
N LEU A 143 -10.86 -10.46 -7.34
CA LEU A 143 -11.52 -9.16 -7.20
C LEU A 143 -10.51 -8.07 -6.81
N GLN A 144 -9.65 -8.35 -5.84
CA GLN A 144 -8.57 -7.44 -5.46
C GLN A 144 -7.64 -7.15 -6.66
N SER A 145 -7.21 -8.19 -7.37
CA SER A 145 -6.33 -8.02 -8.53
C SER A 145 -7.00 -7.30 -9.70
N SER A 146 -8.25 -7.65 -10.02
CA SER A 146 -8.94 -7.09 -11.19
C SER A 146 -9.49 -5.69 -10.92
N PHE A 147 -10.15 -5.49 -9.78
CA PHE A 147 -10.76 -4.20 -9.45
C PHE A 147 -9.73 -3.24 -8.88
N SER A 148 -9.05 -3.60 -7.77
CA SER A 148 -8.14 -2.66 -7.13
C SER A 148 -6.92 -2.36 -8.00
N VAL A 149 -6.25 -3.40 -8.53
CA VAL A 149 -5.04 -3.21 -9.33
C VAL A 149 -5.39 -2.91 -10.78
N GLY A 150 -6.18 -3.73 -11.45
CA GLY A 150 -6.48 -3.61 -12.88
C GLY A 150 -7.26 -2.35 -13.21
N ALA A 151 -8.47 -2.20 -12.68
CA ALA A 151 -9.31 -1.03 -12.96
C ALA A 151 -8.70 0.26 -12.38
N GLY A 152 -8.06 0.18 -11.19
CA GLY A 152 -7.35 1.32 -10.59
C GLY A 152 -6.20 1.80 -11.46
N SER A 153 -5.39 0.90 -12.02
CA SER A 153 -4.29 1.25 -12.93
C SER A 153 -4.81 1.84 -14.24
N ALA A 154 -5.85 1.26 -14.81
CA ALA A 154 -6.46 1.77 -16.04
C ALA A 154 -7.00 3.19 -15.86
N LEU A 155 -7.73 3.44 -14.77
CA LEU A 155 -8.30 4.74 -14.47
C LEU A 155 -7.18 5.77 -14.17
N GLY A 156 -6.25 5.44 -13.28
CA GLY A 156 -5.14 6.31 -12.93
C GLY A 156 -4.27 6.66 -14.13
N GLY A 157 -3.92 5.66 -14.96
CA GLY A 157 -3.14 5.85 -16.18
C GLY A 157 -3.86 6.72 -17.22
N ALA A 158 -5.16 6.50 -17.44
CA ALA A 158 -5.95 7.31 -18.36
C ALA A 158 -6.06 8.78 -17.89
N LEU A 159 -6.34 8.99 -16.60
CA LEU A 159 -6.43 10.33 -16.02
C LEU A 159 -5.08 11.05 -16.01
N SER A 160 -3.97 10.33 -15.81
CA SER A 160 -2.65 10.93 -15.72
C SER A 160 -2.25 11.68 -17.01
N GLY A 161 -2.56 11.09 -18.19
CA GLY A 161 -2.28 11.73 -19.48
C GLY A 161 -3.06 13.03 -19.68
N LEU A 162 -4.34 13.06 -19.27
CA LEU A 162 -5.17 14.28 -19.35
C LEU A 162 -4.66 15.34 -18.36
N LEU A 163 -4.40 14.95 -17.13
CA LEU A 163 -4.03 15.86 -16.06
C LEU A 163 -2.64 16.47 -16.26
N VAL A 164 -1.68 15.69 -16.79
CA VAL A 164 -0.36 16.25 -17.10
C VAL A 164 -0.42 17.31 -18.19
N GLY A 165 -1.29 17.13 -19.18
CA GLY A 165 -1.50 18.12 -20.24
C GLY A 165 -2.12 19.43 -19.75
N LEU A 166 -2.95 19.37 -18.70
CA LEU A 166 -3.65 20.52 -18.15
C LEU A 166 -2.86 21.23 -17.03
N LEU A 167 -2.23 20.45 -16.16
CA LEU A 167 -1.66 20.95 -14.89
C LEU A 167 -0.13 20.90 -14.85
N GLY A 168 0.49 20.14 -15.76
CA GLY A 168 1.91 19.81 -15.70
C GLY A 168 2.23 18.62 -14.79
N ILE A 169 3.52 18.25 -14.70
CA ILE A 169 3.93 17.01 -14.01
C ILE A 169 3.89 17.15 -12.49
N ARG A 170 4.37 18.26 -11.93
CA ARG A 170 4.50 18.44 -10.47
C ARG A 170 3.19 18.36 -9.71
N PRO A 171 2.07 18.97 -10.14
CA PRO A 171 0.78 18.85 -9.48
C PRO A 171 0.24 17.42 -9.41
N LEU A 172 0.67 16.52 -10.30
CA LEU A 172 0.28 15.11 -10.22
C LEU A 172 0.72 14.45 -8.90
N PHE A 173 1.87 14.86 -8.35
CA PHE A 173 2.34 14.34 -7.06
C PHE A 173 1.47 14.83 -5.89
N LEU A 174 0.92 16.07 -5.96
CA LEU A 174 -0.05 16.55 -4.97
C LEU A 174 -1.35 15.76 -5.06
N LEU A 175 -1.85 15.52 -6.26
CA LEU A 175 -3.05 14.70 -6.48
C LEU A 175 -2.83 13.26 -6.01
N ASN A 176 -1.68 12.68 -6.31
CA ASN A 176 -1.30 11.35 -5.81
C ASN A 176 -1.32 11.34 -4.27
N GLY A 177 -0.62 12.26 -3.61
CA GLY A 177 -0.61 12.37 -2.15
C GLY A 177 -2.01 12.57 -1.56
N THR A 178 -2.85 13.37 -2.21
CA THR A 178 -4.25 13.60 -1.76
C THR A 178 -5.10 12.34 -1.86
N LEU A 179 -5.00 11.60 -2.97
CA LEU A 179 -5.72 10.33 -3.12
C LEU A 179 -5.19 9.27 -2.15
N MET A 180 -3.88 9.22 -1.91
CA MET A 180 -3.30 8.33 -0.89
C MET A 180 -3.83 8.67 0.50
N LEU A 181 -3.99 9.96 0.83
CA LEU A 181 -4.62 10.39 2.07
C LEU A 181 -6.08 9.94 2.16
N ILE A 182 -6.84 10.04 1.07
CA ILE A 182 -8.22 9.53 1.03
C ILE A 182 -8.25 8.02 1.29
N GLY A 183 -7.38 7.24 0.65
CA GLY A 183 -7.26 5.81 0.88
C GLY A 183 -6.86 5.47 2.32
N LEU A 184 -5.96 6.25 2.94
CA LEU A 184 -5.63 6.13 4.36
C LEU A 184 -6.85 6.37 5.25
N VAL A 185 -7.65 7.42 4.96
CA VAL A 185 -8.90 7.70 5.69
C VAL A 185 -9.90 6.54 5.56
N ILE A 186 -10.01 5.94 4.37
CA ILE A 186 -10.84 4.74 4.18
C ILE A 186 -10.38 3.61 5.10
N LEU A 187 -9.07 3.39 5.25
CA LEU A 187 -8.55 2.36 6.14
C LEU A 187 -8.77 2.64 7.64
N LEU A 188 -9.04 3.88 8.04
CA LEU A 188 -9.45 4.15 9.43
C LEU A 188 -10.76 3.45 9.79
N PHE A 189 -11.66 3.23 8.83
CA PHE A 189 -12.91 2.47 9.03
C PHE A 189 -12.67 0.98 9.27
N LEU A 190 -11.43 0.48 9.08
CA LEU A 190 -11.06 -0.89 9.40
C LEU A 190 -10.97 -1.13 10.91
N LYS A 191 -10.69 -0.09 11.71
CA LYS A 191 -10.42 -0.19 13.16
C LYS A 191 -11.44 -1.02 13.95
N PRO A 192 -12.78 -0.90 13.75
CA PRO A 192 -13.75 -1.69 14.50
C PRO A 192 -13.70 -3.19 14.26
N TYR A 193 -13.09 -3.62 13.14
CA TYR A 193 -13.03 -5.02 12.70
C TYR A 193 -11.68 -5.68 13.02
N ILE A 194 -10.71 -4.91 13.51
CA ILE A 194 -9.37 -5.40 13.88
C ILE A 194 -9.46 -6.32 15.10
N ARG A 195 -8.93 -7.52 14.94
CA ARG A 195 -8.97 -8.55 15.98
C ARG A 195 -7.89 -8.30 17.04
N PRO A 196 -8.27 -8.17 18.33
CA PRO A 196 -7.29 -8.07 19.39
C PRO A 196 -6.54 -9.41 19.54
N LYS A 197 -5.33 -9.37 20.12
CA LYS A 197 -4.55 -10.56 20.44
C LYS A 197 -5.36 -11.45 21.41
N VAL A 198 -5.68 -12.66 20.98
CA VAL A 198 -6.24 -13.68 21.86
C VAL A 198 -5.08 -14.32 22.61
N VAL A 199 -4.91 -13.99 23.89
CA VAL A 199 -4.01 -14.71 24.79
C VAL A 199 -4.74 -16.00 25.17
N PRO A 200 -4.29 -17.19 24.74
CA PRO A 200 -4.94 -18.43 25.17
C PRO A 200 -4.81 -18.53 26.69
N PRO A 201 -5.85 -18.96 27.42
CA PRO A 201 -5.77 -19.15 28.86
C PRO A 201 -4.64 -20.12 29.17
N VAL A 202 -3.75 -19.73 30.10
CA VAL A 202 -2.48 -20.38 30.46
C VAL A 202 -2.60 -21.89 30.71
N GLY A 203 -3.81 -22.42 30.95
CA GLY A 203 -4.07 -23.84 31.19
C GLY A 203 -4.12 -24.75 29.95
N ARG A 204 -4.26 -24.24 28.73
CA ARG A 204 -4.35 -25.11 27.52
C ARG A 204 -3.00 -25.48 26.93
N VAL A 205 -1.99 -24.66 27.11
CA VAL A 205 -0.65 -24.90 26.55
C VAL A 205 0.02 -26.15 27.16
N PHE A 206 -0.29 -26.47 28.43
CA PHE A 206 0.29 -27.65 29.11
C PHE A 206 -0.37 -28.97 28.73
N LEU A 207 -1.53 -28.98 28.11
CA LEU A 207 -2.24 -30.22 27.75
C LEU A 207 -1.91 -30.71 26.33
N GLU A 208 -1.51 -29.83 25.44
CA GLU A 208 -1.10 -30.21 24.07
C GLU A 208 0.32 -30.79 24.03
N GLN A 209 1.24 -30.29 24.86
CA GLN A 209 2.60 -30.86 24.94
C GLN A 209 2.68 -32.27 25.55
N LYS A 210 1.61 -32.78 26.15
CA LYS A 210 1.56 -34.15 26.69
C LYS A 210 0.99 -35.18 25.71
N ARG A 211 0.65 -34.79 24.49
CA ARG A 211 0.07 -35.69 23.47
C ARG A 211 0.95 -35.94 22.24
N VAL A 212 2.23 -35.59 22.32
CA VAL A 212 3.23 -35.98 21.29
C VAL A 212 4.15 -37.03 21.85
#